data_f83faf15ebd7f7bde80e241a56ee6cdd
#
_entry.id   f83faf15ebd7f7bde80e241a56ee6cdd
#
_cell.length_a   1.000
_cell.length_b   1.000
_cell.length_c   1.000
_cell.angle_alpha   90.00
_cell.angle_beta   90.00
_cell.angle_gamma   90.00
#
_symmetry.space_group_name_H-M   'P 1'
#
loop_
_entity.id
_entity.type
_entity.pdbx_description
1 polymer ?
#
loop_
_entity_poly.entity_id
_entity_poly.type
_entity_poly.pdbx_seq_one_letter_code
_entity_poly.pdbx_strand_id
1 'polypeptide(L)'
;SAYLFHAPDGTGYADLEINGHRETWPIRSKGFKDWLVYKFYCETGGAPNNEAFNSARGAIQARARFDGPQMDVNIRVAGHDGKLYLDLTDDDWRAVEIDGDGWRIIDELPVRFRRAAGMQPLPVPIPGGSIESLRPFLNVGKDYDFVLVVAWALAVLRDRGPYPVIVLAGEQGTAKSTFSAIL
;
A
#
# COMPACT_ATOMS: atom_id res chain seq x y z
N SER A 1 -13.50 17.46 -4.29
CA SER A 1 -13.87 17.21 -2.87
C SER A 1 -12.81 16.35 -2.21
N ALA A 2 -12.58 16.53 -0.90
CA ALA A 2 -11.67 15.71 -0.10
C ALA A 2 -12.44 15.13 1.10
N TYR A 3 -12.34 13.85 1.34
CA TYR A 3 -12.90 13.21 2.53
C TYR A 3 -11.80 13.09 3.59
N LEU A 4 -11.98 13.76 4.73
CA LEU A 4 -10.96 13.85 5.78
C LEU A 4 -11.21 12.83 6.88
N PHE A 5 -10.14 12.16 7.33
CA PHE A 5 -10.17 11.18 8.41
C PHE A 5 -8.80 11.05 9.07
N HIS A 6 -8.67 10.24 10.11
CA HIS A 6 -7.39 9.99 10.76
C HIS A 6 -7.18 8.49 11.02
N ALA A 7 -5.91 8.07 11.00
CA ALA A 7 -5.52 6.74 11.42
C ALA A 7 -5.49 6.61 12.96
N PRO A 8 -5.41 5.39 13.53
CA PRO A 8 -5.35 5.17 14.99
C PRO A 8 -4.20 5.90 15.70
N ASP A 9 -3.09 6.16 14.99
CA ASP A 9 -1.95 6.93 15.51
C ASP A 9 -2.18 8.46 15.49
N GLY A 10 -3.35 8.93 15.05
CA GLY A 10 -3.70 10.34 14.93
C GLY A 10 -3.16 11.02 13.66
N THR A 11 -2.54 10.30 12.76
CA THR A 11 -2.11 10.83 11.45
C THR A 11 -3.35 11.17 10.62
N GLY A 12 -3.45 12.43 10.18
CA GLY A 12 -4.54 12.89 9.30
C GLY A 12 -4.31 12.50 7.86
N TYR A 13 -5.39 12.04 7.24
CA TYR A 13 -5.45 11.63 5.84
C TYR A 13 -6.60 12.31 5.09
N ALA A 14 -6.48 12.32 3.79
CA ALA A 14 -7.53 12.73 2.88
C ALA A 14 -7.70 11.68 1.77
N ASP A 15 -8.93 11.22 1.55
CA ASP A 15 -9.28 10.55 0.30
C ASP A 15 -9.60 11.61 -0.75
N LEU A 16 -8.92 11.55 -1.85
CA LEU A 16 -9.04 12.46 -2.98
C LEU A 16 -9.53 11.67 -4.21
N GLU A 17 -10.39 12.26 -4.99
CA GLU A 17 -10.74 11.74 -6.30
C GLU A 17 -9.78 12.37 -7.33
N ILE A 18 -8.95 11.54 -7.93
CA ILE A 18 -7.93 11.91 -8.90
C ILE A 18 -8.07 10.96 -10.09
N ASN A 19 -8.21 11.49 -11.31
CA ASN A 19 -8.32 10.71 -12.55
C ASN A 19 -9.39 9.59 -12.51
N GLY A 20 -10.47 9.80 -11.75
CA GLY A 20 -11.59 8.85 -11.66
C GLY A 20 -11.42 7.72 -10.65
N HIS A 21 -10.35 7.73 -9.86
CA HIS A 21 -10.15 6.78 -8.77
C HIS A 21 -9.85 7.47 -7.43
N ARG A 22 -10.03 6.75 -6.32
CA ARG A 22 -9.79 7.26 -4.98
C ARG A 22 -8.33 7.04 -4.59
N GLU A 23 -7.64 8.11 -4.21
CA GLU A 23 -6.30 8.10 -3.65
C GLU A 23 -6.32 8.52 -2.18
N THR A 24 -5.63 7.78 -1.32
CA THR A 24 -5.50 8.08 0.12
C THR A 24 -4.14 8.69 0.42
N TRP A 25 -4.13 9.98 0.76
CA TRP A 25 -2.88 10.71 0.99
C TRP A 25 -2.76 11.23 2.42
N PRO A 26 -1.58 11.08 3.08
CA PRO A 26 -1.31 11.81 4.30
C PRO A 26 -1.34 13.33 4.05
N ILE A 27 -2.03 14.09 4.89
CA ILE A 27 -2.15 15.55 4.74
C ILE A 27 -0.79 16.25 4.79
N ARG A 28 0.21 15.63 5.44
CA ARG A 28 1.58 16.16 5.49
C ARG A 28 2.48 15.69 4.35
N SER A 29 1.96 14.89 3.42
CA SER A 29 2.75 14.43 2.26
C SER A 29 3.04 15.55 1.27
N LYS A 30 4.08 15.34 0.44
CA LYS A 30 4.38 16.23 -0.68
C LYS A 30 3.24 16.22 -1.71
N GLY A 31 2.68 15.03 -2.03
CA GLY A 31 1.59 14.91 -2.98
C GLY A 31 0.37 15.72 -2.58
N PHE A 32 -0.07 15.62 -1.31
CA PHE A 32 -1.18 16.44 -0.81
C PHE A 32 -0.87 17.94 -0.87
N LYS A 33 0.37 18.35 -0.56
CA LYS A 33 0.79 19.74 -0.71
C LYS A 33 0.63 20.22 -2.14
N ASP A 34 1.18 19.48 -3.10
CA ASP A 34 1.17 19.84 -4.50
C ASP A 34 -0.27 19.89 -5.05
N TRP A 35 -1.12 18.92 -4.65
CA TRP A 35 -2.55 18.91 -4.99
C TRP A 35 -3.29 20.12 -4.42
N LEU A 36 -3.05 20.50 -3.16
CA LEU A 36 -3.73 21.63 -2.52
C LEU A 36 -3.33 22.96 -3.17
N VAL A 37 -2.04 23.12 -3.49
CA VAL A 37 -1.53 24.30 -4.22
C VAL A 37 -2.15 24.36 -5.62
N TYR A 38 -2.25 23.24 -6.32
CA TYR A 38 -2.87 23.18 -7.64
C TYR A 38 -4.37 23.53 -7.59
N LYS A 39 -5.10 23.04 -6.60
CA LYS A 39 -6.52 23.41 -6.41
C LYS A 39 -6.69 24.90 -6.16
N PHE A 40 -5.84 25.49 -5.33
CA PHE A 40 -5.84 26.94 -5.10
C PHE A 40 -5.56 27.73 -6.40
N TYR A 41 -4.57 27.28 -7.18
CA TYR A 41 -4.26 27.88 -8.49
C TYR A 41 -5.45 27.83 -9.45
N CYS A 42 -6.14 26.69 -9.53
CA CYS A 42 -7.32 26.56 -10.40
C CYS A 42 -8.46 27.53 -10.02
N GLU A 43 -8.60 27.84 -8.72
CA GLU A 43 -9.66 28.73 -8.25
C GLU A 43 -9.30 30.22 -8.31
N THR A 44 -8.03 30.56 -8.12
CA THR A 44 -7.59 31.97 -7.94
C THR A 44 -6.67 32.48 -9.03
N GLY A 45 -6.12 31.61 -9.87
CA GLY A 45 -5.08 31.94 -10.87
C GLY A 45 -3.70 32.26 -10.29
N GLY A 46 -3.51 32.12 -8.97
CA GLY A 46 -2.27 32.46 -8.26
C GLY A 46 -1.77 31.33 -7.38
N ALA A 47 -0.66 31.55 -6.68
CA ALA A 47 -0.13 30.61 -5.68
C ALA A 47 -0.34 31.18 -4.27
N PRO A 48 -0.67 30.34 -3.28
CA PRO A 48 -0.79 30.78 -1.89
C PRO A 48 0.60 31.16 -1.36
N ASN A 49 0.69 32.16 -0.49
CA ASN A 49 1.91 32.38 0.26
C ASN A 49 2.13 31.27 1.30
N ASN A 50 3.36 31.13 1.79
CA ASN A 50 3.74 30.04 2.70
C ASN A 50 2.95 30.04 4.01
N GLU A 51 2.62 31.22 4.54
CA GLU A 51 1.88 31.36 5.80
C GLU A 51 0.43 30.90 5.62
N ALA A 52 -0.27 31.41 4.61
CA ALA A 52 -1.64 30.99 4.28
C ALA A 52 -1.71 29.48 4.00
N PHE A 53 -0.74 28.93 3.24
CA PHE A 53 -0.67 27.51 2.96
C PHE A 53 -0.52 26.68 4.26
N ASN A 54 0.42 27.06 5.14
CA ASN A 54 0.66 26.31 6.39
C ASN A 54 -0.53 26.42 7.34
N SER A 55 -1.19 27.57 7.43
CA SER A 55 -2.40 27.77 8.22
C SER A 55 -3.55 26.90 7.70
N ALA A 56 -3.80 26.90 6.39
CA ALA A 56 -4.84 26.07 5.78
C ALA A 56 -4.57 24.58 5.98
N ARG A 57 -3.34 24.12 5.74
CA ARG A 57 -2.96 22.72 5.98
C ARG A 57 -3.08 22.34 7.45
N GLY A 58 -2.72 23.23 8.39
CA GLY A 58 -2.92 23.03 9.83
C GLY A 58 -4.38 22.84 10.19
N ALA A 59 -5.26 23.69 9.66
CA ALA A 59 -6.71 23.57 9.86
C ALA A 59 -7.28 22.26 9.28
N ILE A 60 -6.86 21.86 8.07
CA ILE A 60 -7.26 20.60 7.44
C ILE A 60 -6.80 19.41 8.31
N GLN A 61 -5.56 19.44 8.82
CA GLN A 61 -5.04 18.40 9.70
C GLN A 61 -5.84 18.29 11.01
N ALA A 62 -6.19 19.42 11.62
CA ALA A 62 -7.00 19.46 12.82
C ALA A 62 -8.40 18.89 12.56
N ARG A 63 -9.05 19.29 11.48
CA ARG A 63 -10.34 18.73 11.08
C ARG A 63 -10.30 17.24 10.83
N ALA A 64 -9.29 16.74 10.12
CA ALA A 64 -9.11 15.30 9.91
C ALA A 64 -9.02 14.54 11.23
N ARG A 65 -8.31 15.11 12.22
CA ARG A 65 -8.07 14.47 13.51
C ARG A 65 -9.25 14.55 14.49
N PHE A 66 -9.96 15.68 14.53
CA PHE A 66 -10.94 15.94 15.58
C PHE A 66 -12.40 15.85 15.08
N ASP A 67 -12.65 16.14 13.83
CA ASP A 67 -13.98 16.06 13.21
C ASP A 67 -14.14 14.82 12.32
N GLY A 68 -13.02 14.28 11.79
CA GLY A 68 -13.03 13.12 10.92
C GLY A 68 -13.11 11.79 11.68
N PRO A 69 -13.65 10.73 11.07
CA PRO A 69 -13.68 9.41 11.68
C PRO A 69 -12.28 8.80 11.77
N GLN A 70 -12.12 7.83 12.67
CA GLN A 70 -10.93 6.98 12.71
C GLN A 70 -11.08 5.84 11.72
N MET A 71 -10.07 5.63 10.86
CA MET A 71 -10.05 4.58 9.85
C MET A 71 -8.66 3.97 9.72
N ASP A 72 -8.60 2.67 9.42
CA ASP A 72 -7.32 1.99 9.15
C ASP A 72 -6.77 2.39 7.78
N VAL A 73 -5.45 2.57 7.74
CA VAL A 73 -4.69 2.85 6.51
C VAL A 73 -3.54 1.84 6.40
N ASN A 74 -3.56 1.09 5.34
CA ASN A 74 -2.62 0.00 5.09
C ASN A 74 -1.54 0.42 4.08
N ILE A 75 -0.47 -0.37 3.95
CA ILE A 75 0.61 -0.06 3.01
C ILE A 75 0.51 -0.94 1.76
N ARG A 76 0.47 -2.25 1.90
CA ARG A 76 0.48 -3.19 0.77
C ARG A 76 -0.62 -4.24 0.89
N VAL A 77 -0.88 -4.70 2.09
CA VAL A 77 -1.88 -5.73 2.38
C VAL A 77 -2.88 -5.19 3.39
N ALA A 78 -4.14 -5.45 3.17
CA ALA A 78 -5.23 -5.11 4.07
C ALA A 78 -6.20 -6.29 4.21
N GLY A 79 -6.81 -6.43 5.38
CA GLY A 79 -7.94 -7.34 5.61
C GLY A 79 -9.23 -6.57 5.80
N HIS A 80 -10.32 -7.03 5.21
CA HIS A 80 -11.66 -6.49 5.41
C HIS A 80 -12.71 -7.56 5.12
N ASP A 81 -13.66 -7.76 6.03
CA ASP A 81 -14.77 -8.71 5.89
C ASP A 81 -14.35 -10.13 5.46
N GLY A 82 -13.27 -10.66 6.05
CA GLY A 82 -12.75 -11.99 5.77
C GLY A 82 -12.01 -12.14 4.44
N LYS A 83 -11.77 -11.03 3.74
CA LYS A 83 -11.00 -10.98 2.51
C LYS A 83 -9.66 -10.28 2.72
N LEU A 84 -8.70 -10.58 1.85
CA LEU A 84 -7.42 -9.89 1.76
C LEU A 84 -7.40 -9.03 0.50
N TYR A 85 -6.74 -7.89 0.62
CA TYR A 85 -6.54 -6.92 -0.46
C TYR A 85 -5.06 -6.64 -0.60
N LEU A 86 -4.51 -6.86 -1.80
CA LEU A 86 -3.11 -6.59 -2.12
C LEU A 86 -3.06 -5.41 -3.10
N ASP A 87 -2.51 -4.26 -2.65
CA ASP A 87 -2.34 -3.07 -3.50
C ASP A 87 -1.33 -3.35 -4.61
N LEU A 88 -1.74 -3.22 -5.87
CA LEU A 88 -0.86 -3.35 -7.02
C LEU A 88 0.12 -2.18 -7.17
N THR A 89 -0.17 -1.05 -6.53
CA THR A 89 0.61 0.20 -6.65
C THR A 89 0.73 0.69 -8.09
N ASP A 90 -0.21 0.31 -8.94
CA ASP A 90 -0.31 0.81 -10.32
C ASP A 90 -0.95 2.22 -10.37
N ASP A 91 -0.93 2.83 -11.56
CA ASP A 91 -1.45 4.18 -11.74
C ASP A 91 -2.98 4.26 -11.62
N ASP A 92 -3.68 3.14 -11.81
CA ASP A 92 -5.14 3.03 -11.69
C ASP A 92 -5.62 2.74 -10.26
N TRP A 93 -4.71 2.61 -9.28
CA TRP A 93 -5.01 2.31 -7.87
C TRP A 93 -5.81 1.02 -7.66
N ARG A 94 -5.53 0.01 -8.49
CA ARG A 94 -6.16 -1.30 -8.39
C ARG A 94 -5.53 -2.15 -7.31
N ALA A 95 -6.32 -3.10 -6.81
CA ALA A 95 -5.85 -4.13 -5.89
C ALA A 95 -6.32 -5.52 -6.34
N VAL A 96 -5.63 -6.53 -5.85
CA VAL A 96 -6.10 -7.92 -5.90
C VAL A 96 -6.93 -8.17 -4.65
N GLU A 97 -8.22 -8.46 -4.82
CA GLU A 97 -9.07 -9.00 -3.77
C GLU A 97 -8.92 -10.53 -3.76
N ILE A 98 -8.70 -11.11 -2.57
CA ILE A 98 -8.49 -12.55 -2.38
C ILE A 98 -9.48 -13.04 -1.30
N ASP A 99 -10.21 -14.10 -1.59
CA ASP A 99 -11.16 -14.74 -0.69
C ASP A 99 -11.16 -16.26 -0.84
N GLY A 100 -12.14 -16.95 -0.24
CA GLY A 100 -12.27 -18.41 -0.31
C GLY A 100 -12.59 -18.97 -1.70
N ASP A 101 -13.11 -18.12 -2.59
CA ASP A 101 -13.49 -18.51 -3.96
C ASP A 101 -12.38 -18.22 -4.98
N GLY A 102 -11.31 -17.52 -4.56
CA GLY A 102 -10.17 -17.21 -5.40
C GLY A 102 -9.72 -15.76 -5.31
N TRP A 103 -9.27 -15.20 -6.44
CA TRP A 103 -8.79 -13.83 -6.51
C TRP A 103 -9.33 -13.10 -7.76
N ARG A 104 -9.42 -11.76 -7.66
CA ARG A 104 -9.82 -10.87 -8.76
C ARG A 104 -9.20 -9.49 -8.60
N ILE A 105 -9.05 -8.79 -9.70
CA ILE A 105 -8.58 -7.40 -9.70
C ILE A 105 -9.80 -6.48 -9.56
N ILE A 106 -9.71 -5.53 -8.64
CA ILE A 106 -10.75 -4.53 -8.39
C ILE A 106 -10.15 -3.12 -8.36
N ASP A 107 -10.95 -2.13 -8.72
CA ASP A 107 -10.64 -0.70 -8.72
C ASP A 107 -11.43 0.07 -7.63
N GLU A 108 -12.57 -0.46 -7.20
CA GLU A 108 -13.32 0.07 -6.06
C GLU A 108 -12.94 -0.67 -4.76
N LEU A 109 -12.04 -0.07 -3.96
CA LEU A 109 -11.51 -0.70 -2.76
C LEU A 109 -12.33 -0.32 -1.51
N PRO A 110 -12.78 -1.29 -0.68
CA PRO A 110 -13.38 -1.00 0.61
C PRO A 110 -12.35 -0.58 1.67
N VAL A 111 -11.08 -0.83 1.41
CA VAL A 111 -9.93 -0.51 2.28
C VAL A 111 -9.16 0.71 1.76
N ARG A 112 -8.26 1.24 2.59
CA ARG A 112 -7.40 2.37 2.24
C ARG A 112 -5.95 1.97 2.25
N PHE A 113 -5.26 2.34 1.17
CA PHE A 113 -3.82 2.17 1.06
C PHE A 113 -3.13 3.53 0.98
N ARG A 114 -2.05 3.70 1.74
CA ARG A 114 -1.09 4.77 1.50
C ARG A 114 0.09 4.22 0.73
N ARG A 115 0.51 4.92 -0.30
CA ARG A 115 1.69 4.56 -1.07
C ARG A 115 2.88 5.36 -0.57
N ALA A 116 3.92 4.66 -0.09
CA ALA A 116 5.17 5.28 0.32
C ALA A 116 6.02 5.63 -0.90
N ALA A 117 6.87 6.65 -0.77
CA ALA A 117 7.82 6.98 -1.82
C ALA A 117 8.73 5.77 -2.11
N GLY A 118 8.89 5.43 -3.39
CA GLY A 118 9.70 4.29 -3.82
C GLY A 118 8.98 2.94 -3.86
N MET A 119 7.71 2.86 -3.48
CA MET A 119 6.94 1.63 -3.74
C MET A 119 6.85 1.39 -5.25
N GLN A 120 7.22 0.19 -5.66
CA GLN A 120 7.14 -0.22 -7.07
C GLN A 120 5.80 -0.93 -7.34
N PRO A 121 5.25 -0.78 -8.55
CA PRO A 121 4.07 -1.53 -8.96
C PRO A 121 4.37 -3.03 -8.99
N LEU A 122 3.40 -3.82 -8.56
CA LEU A 122 3.43 -5.27 -8.71
C LEU A 122 2.96 -5.63 -10.12
N PRO A 123 3.49 -6.69 -10.71
CA PRO A 123 2.95 -7.22 -11.95
C PRO A 123 1.49 -7.65 -11.74
N VAL A 124 0.66 -7.39 -12.74
CA VAL A 124 -0.74 -7.84 -12.72
C VAL A 124 -0.77 -9.37 -12.74
N PRO A 125 -1.39 -10.02 -11.75
CA PRO A 125 -1.41 -11.47 -11.70
C PRO A 125 -2.23 -12.05 -12.85
N ILE A 126 -1.80 -13.21 -13.35
CA ILE A 126 -2.50 -13.98 -14.37
C ILE A 126 -2.81 -15.38 -13.83
N PRO A 127 -3.95 -16.00 -14.21
CA PRO A 127 -4.28 -17.35 -13.77
C PRO A 127 -3.36 -18.40 -14.40
N GLY A 128 -3.31 -19.60 -13.80
CA GLY A 128 -2.60 -20.77 -14.35
C GLY A 128 -1.15 -20.89 -13.90
N GLY A 129 -0.66 -20.04 -13.00
CA GLY A 129 0.65 -20.21 -12.37
C GLY A 129 0.69 -21.39 -11.39
N SER A 130 1.91 -21.87 -11.11
CA SER A 130 2.17 -22.88 -10.08
C SER A 130 3.24 -22.38 -9.13
N ILE A 131 3.08 -22.65 -7.83
CA ILE A 131 4.07 -22.32 -6.81
C ILE A 131 5.42 -23.03 -7.08
N GLU A 132 5.39 -24.20 -7.74
CA GLU A 132 6.59 -24.93 -8.14
C GLU A 132 7.45 -24.16 -9.16
N SER A 133 6.86 -23.23 -9.91
CA SER A 133 7.58 -22.33 -10.81
C SER A 133 8.56 -21.40 -10.09
N LEU A 134 8.39 -21.21 -8.78
CA LEU A 134 9.31 -20.44 -7.94
C LEU A 134 10.60 -21.22 -7.60
N ARG A 135 10.53 -22.57 -7.56
CA ARG A 135 11.62 -23.44 -7.11
C ARG A 135 12.96 -23.22 -7.85
N PRO A 136 13.00 -23.09 -9.18
CA PRO A 136 14.28 -22.87 -9.89
C PRO A 136 15.00 -21.57 -9.55
N PHE A 137 14.28 -20.59 -9.00
CA PHE A 137 14.83 -19.28 -8.63
C PHE A 137 15.32 -19.23 -7.18
N LEU A 138 15.04 -20.29 -6.39
CA LEU A 138 15.41 -20.36 -4.98
C LEU A 138 16.54 -21.37 -4.82
N ASN A 139 17.66 -20.93 -4.24
CA ASN A 139 18.77 -21.83 -3.92
C ASN A 139 18.47 -22.56 -2.59
N VAL A 140 17.50 -23.49 -2.61
CA VAL A 140 17.12 -24.32 -1.46
C VAL A 140 17.46 -25.79 -1.77
N GLY A 141 18.20 -26.43 -0.86
CA GLY A 141 18.74 -27.76 -1.11
C GLY A 141 17.78 -28.91 -0.79
N LYS A 142 16.70 -28.64 -0.06
CA LYS A 142 15.79 -29.68 0.43
C LYS A 142 14.33 -29.25 0.28
N ASP A 143 13.45 -30.22 0.06
CA ASP A 143 12.02 -29.96 -0.13
C ASP A 143 11.36 -29.25 1.06
N TYR A 144 11.75 -29.57 2.27
CA TYR A 144 11.20 -28.90 3.45
C TYR A 144 11.63 -27.43 3.54
N ASP A 145 12.81 -27.04 3.03
CA ASP A 145 13.23 -25.65 2.96
C ASP A 145 12.35 -24.86 1.99
N PHE A 146 11.98 -25.47 0.86
CA PHE A 146 11.02 -24.87 -0.07
C PHE A 146 9.65 -24.67 0.57
N VAL A 147 9.16 -25.68 1.30
CA VAL A 147 7.88 -25.58 2.03
C VAL A 147 7.93 -24.44 3.05
N LEU A 148 9.05 -24.26 3.76
CA LEU A 148 9.21 -23.16 4.71
C LEU A 148 9.20 -21.77 4.01
N VAL A 149 9.83 -21.66 2.85
CA VAL A 149 9.79 -20.41 2.05
C VAL A 149 8.36 -20.09 1.61
N VAL A 150 7.64 -21.07 1.08
CA VAL A 150 6.24 -20.90 0.67
C VAL A 150 5.36 -20.53 1.86
N ALA A 151 5.51 -21.20 2.99
CA ALA A 151 4.77 -20.90 4.21
C ALA A 151 5.06 -19.47 4.71
N TRP A 152 6.33 -19.03 4.64
CA TRP A 152 6.71 -17.67 4.97
C TRP A 152 6.06 -16.66 4.00
N ALA A 153 6.13 -16.90 2.69
CA ALA A 153 5.53 -16.04 1.67
C ALA A 153 4.02 -15.88 1.86
N LEU A 154 3.30 -16.95 2.22
CA LEU A 154 1.88 -16.88 2.56
C LEU A 154 1.64 -16.12 3.88
N ALA A 155 2.51 -16.31 4.87
CA ALA A 155 2.35 -15.66 6.17
C ALA A 155 2.57 -14.14 6.12
N VAL A 156 3.42 -13.63 5.22
CA VAL A 156 3.63 -12.17 5.05
C VAL A 156 2.49 -11.49 4.30
N LEU A 157 1.62 -12.24 3.61
CA LEU A 157 0.41 -11.72 2.99
C LEU A 157 -0.75 -11.56 3.99
N ARG A 158 -0.56 -11.86 5.27
CA ARG A 158 -1.58 -11.64 6.29
C ARG A 158 -1.78 -10.14 6.52
N ASP A 159 -3.01 -9.76 6.85
CA ASP A 159 -3.37 -8.39 7.20
C ASP A 159 -2.86 -7.95 8.58
N ARG A 160 -2.56 -8.92 9.48
CA ARG A 160 -2.12 -8.70 10.87
C ARG A 160 -0.98 -9.62 11.26
N GLY A 161 -0.03 -9.03 12.01
CA GLY A 161 1.09 -9.76 12.61
C GLY A 161 0.69 -10.65 13.80
N PRO A 162 1.68 -11.29 14.41
CA PRO A 162 3.10 -11.14 14.12
C PRO A 162 3.49 -11.77 12.79
N TYR A 163 4.45 -11.13 12.09
CA TYR A 163 4.99 -11.64 10.83
C TYR A 163 6.25 -12.48 11.09
N PRO A 164 6.40 -13.62 10.42
CA PRO A 164 7.61 -14.44 10.56
C PRO A 164 8.80 -13.74 9.91
N VAL A 165 9.97 -13.87 10.53
CA VAL A 165 11.25 -13.41 9.98
C VAL A 165 11.92 -14.56 9.26
N ILE A 166 12.27 -14.36 7.98
CA ILE A 166 13.10 -15.30 7.25
C ILE A 166 14.59 -14.98 7.46
N VAL A 167 15.39 -15.98 7.80
CA VAL A 167 16.83 -15.85 7.96
C VAL A 167 17.51 -16.69 6.89
N LEU A 168 18.27 -16.04 6.00
CA LEU A 168 19.04 -16.68 4.95
C LEU A 168 20.50 -16.84 5.41
N ALA A 169 20.94 -18.07 5.64
CA ALA A 169 22.30 -18.40 6.00
C ALA A 169 23.02 -19.12 4.85
N GLY A 170 24.30 -18.86 4.68
CA GLY A 170 25.13 -19.51 3.65
C GLY A 170 26.41 -18.71 3.37
N GLU A 171 27.35 -19.32 2.68
CA GLU A 171 28.64 -18.72 2.29
C GLU A 171 28.45 -17.57 1.27
N GLN A 172 29.53 -16.85 1.02
CA GLN A 172 29.56 -15.83 -0.03
C GLN A 172 29.31 -16.48 -1.40
N GLY A 173 28.49 -15.87 -2.24
CA GLY A 173 28.13 -16.39 -3.56
C GLY A 173 26.94 -17.35 -3.60
N THR A 174 26.27 -17.64 -2.49
CA THR A 174 25.09 -18.54 -2.43
C THR A 174 23.77 -17.87 -2.79
N ALA A 175 23.79 -16.79 -3.58
CA ALA A 175 22.62 -16.09 -4.12
C ALA A 175 21.61 -15.56 -3.07
N LYS A 176 22.02 -15.27 -1.82
CA LYS A 176 21.13 -14.74 -0.76
C LYS A 176 20.44 -13.42 -1.16
N SER A 177 21.20 -12.51 -1.78
CA SER A 177 20.64 -11.23 -2.25
C SER A 177 19.63 -11.41 -3.39
N THR A 178 19.89 -12.33 -4.29
CA THR A 178 18.95 -12.71 -5.37
C THR A 178 17.68 -13.32 -4.79
N PHE A 179 17.81 -14.21 -3.81
CA PHE A 179 16.70 -14.80 -3.09
C PHE A 179 15.80 -13.73 -2.45
N SER A 180 16.40 -12.76 -1.73
CA SER A 180 15.65 -11.65 -1.11
C SER A 180 15.00 -10.69 -2.12
N ALA A 181 15.48 -10.64 -3.35
CA ALA A 181 14.92 -9.79 -4.40
C ALA A 181 13.76 -10.46 -5.15
N ILE A 182 13.65 -11.79 -5.08
CA ILE A 182 12.58 -12.59 -5.71
C ILE A 182 11.35 -12.67 -4.80
N LEU A 183 11.55 -12.74 -3.48
CA LEU A 183 10.50 -12.80 -2.46
C LEU A 183 10.08 -11.41 -1.98
#